data_1b6d7474782bfae67ba5ce3be7e4d087
#
_entry.id   1b6d7474782bfae67ba5ce3be7e4d087
#
_cell.length_a   1.000
_cell.length_b   1.000
_cell.length_c   1.000
_cell.angle_alpha   90.00
_cell.angle_beta   90.00
_cell.angle_gamma   90.00
#
_symmetry.space_group_name_H-M   'P 1'
#
loop_
_entity.id
_entity.type
_entity.pdbx_description
1 polymer ?
#
loop_
_entity_poly.entity_id
_entity_poly.type
_entity_poly.pdbx_seq_one_letter_code
_entity_poly.pdbx_strand_id
1 'polypeptide(L)'
;DLEQLFEELGGYFAPETAILIRSGRQELRLRPGQILWAEHFQHKILIHTESGREFAVRMNFSEFIRLFAGDIRFFVCGRGVLVNLSHADDFDGTDFRLSDGTKVPVSRSLAGVARAAFAEYLFRKEAPR
;
A
#
# COMPACT_ATOMS: atom_id res chain seq x y z
N ASP A 1 -26.39 5.37 -17.00
CA ASP A 1 -26.80 5.10 -15.62
C ASP A 1 -25.73 5.61 -14.64
N LEU A 2 -25.98 5.48 -13.37
CA LEU A 2 -25.12 6.04 -12.36
C LEU A 2 -23.75 5.37 -12.31
N GLU A 3 -23.68 4.07 -12.47
CA GLU A 3 -22.41 3.35 -12.52
C GLU A 3 -21.57 3.79 -13.70
N GLN A 4 -22.21 3.91 -14.85
CA GLN A 4 -21.54 4.33 -16.06
C GLN A 4 -21.01 5.75 -15.91
N LEU A 5 -21.76 6.62 -15.25
CA LEU A 5 -21.35 7.98 -14.98
C LEU A 5 -20.10 8.01 -14.08
N PHE A 6 -20.07 7.17 -13.06
CA PHE A 6 -18.90 7.07 -12.19
C PHE A 6 -17.66 6.59 -12.95
N GLU A 7 -17.85 5.62 -13.86
CA GLU A 7 -16.74 5.15 -14.69
C GLU A 7 -16.24 6.25 -15.63
N GLU A 8 -17.13 7.01 -16.22
CA GLU A 8 -16.78 8.12 -17.09
C GLU A 8 -16.02 9.23 -16.34
N LEU A 9 -16.35 9.42 -15.07
CA LEU A 9 -15.64 10.37 -14.22
C LEU A 9 -14.30 9.84 -13.72
N GLY A 10 -13.86 8.67 -14.23
CA GLY A 10 -12.57 8.14 -13.91
C GLY A 10 -12.53 7.32 -12.64
N GLY A 11 -13.67 6.91 -12.15
CA GLY A 11 -13.75 6.11 -10.94
C GLY A 11 -13.42 6.86 -9.67
N TYR A 12 -13.37 8.20 -9.72
CA TYR A 12 -13.02 9.01 -8.53
C TYR A 12 -13.99 8.81 -7.38
N PHE A 13 -15.23 8.52 -7.69
CA PHE A 13 -16.29 8.41 -6.69
C PHE A 13 -16.70 6.97 -6.45
N ALA A 14 -16.11 6.02 -7.19
CA ALA A 14 -16.37 4.62 -6.96
C ALA A 14 -15.74 4.21 -5.63
N PRO A 15 -16.49 3.60 -4.72
CA PRO A 15 -15.90 3.16 -3.47
C PRO A 15 -14.87 2.07 -3.74
N GLU A 16 -13.71 2.20 -3.16
CA GLU A 16 -12.68 1.18 -3.23
C GLU A 16 -13.13 -0.05 -2.45
N THR A 17 -12.91 -1.24 -3.00
CA THR A 17 -13.26 -2.48 -2.32
C THR A 17 -12.41 -2.65 -1.08
N ALA A 18 -13.06 -2.82 0.06
CA ALA A 18 -12.36 -3.08 1.30
C ALA A 18 -11.76 -4.48 1.30
N ILE A 19 -10.59 -4.62 1.91
CA ILE A 19 -10.03 -5.93 2.20
C ILE A 19 -10.45 -6.34 3.60
N LEU A 20 -10.62 -7.64 3.79
CA LEU A 20 -11.03 -8.20 5.06
C LEU A 20 -9.89 -9.08 5.60
N ILE A 21 -9.40 -8.73 6.77
CA ILE A 21 -8.31 -9.45 7.42
C ILE A 21 -8.84 -10.07 8.69
N ARG A 22 -8.69 -11.39 8.81
CA ARG A 22 -9.07 -12.10 10.03
C ARG A 22 -7.85 -12.34 10.90
N SER A 23 -7.96 -11.93 12.16
CA SER A 23 -6.91 -12.13 13.14
C SER A 23 -7.56 -12.71 14.40
N GLY A 24 -7.46 -14.03 14.56
CA GLY A 24 -8.14 -14.73 15.65
C GLY A 24 -9.65 -14.58 15.50
N ARG A 25 -10.29 -14.00 16.51
CA ARG A 25 -11.74 -13.76 16.50
C ARG A 25 -12.10 -12.39 15.93
N GLN A 26 -11.10 -11.59 15.60
CA GLN A 26 -11.33 -10.24 15.10
C GLN A 26 -11.32 -10.22 13.59
N GLU A 27 -12.16 -9.36 13.04
CA GLU A 27 -12.14 -9.04 11.61
C GLU A 27 -11.78 -7.58 11.46
N LEU A 28 -10.81 -7.29 10.61
CA LEU A 28 -10.40 -5.95 10.29
C LEU A 28 -10.77 -5.66 8.86
N ARG A 29 -11.55 -4.62 8.65
CA ARG A 29 -11.93 -4.16 7.32
C ARG A 29 -11.22 -2.86 7.02
N LEU A 30 -10.40 -2.85 5.95
CA LEU A 30 -9.64 -1.68 5.54
C LEU A 30 -9.76 -1.50 4.03
N ARG A 31 -9.82 -0.26 3.60
CA ARG A 31 -9.61 0.04 2.19
C ARG A 31 -8.10 0.15 1.95
N PRO A 32 -7.57 -0.48 0.89
CA PRO A 32 -6.13 -0.41 0.63
C PRO A 32 -5.56 1.00 0.62
N GLY A 33 -6.30 1.97 0.09
CA GLY A 33 -5.86 3.37 0.06
C GLY A 33 -5.64 4.00 1.42
N GLN A 34 -6.20 3.42 2.49
CA GLN A 34 -6.00 3.92 3.85
C GLN A 34 -4.66 3.50 4.44
N ILE A 35 -4.03 2.50 3.85
CA ILE A 35 -2.76 1.95 4.35
C ILE A 35 -1.61 2.79 3.84
N LEU A 36 -0.78 3.29 4.77
CA LEU A 36 0.47 3.98 4.43
C LEU A 36 1.57 2.97 4.14
N TRP A 37 1.78 2.06 5.07
CA TRP A 37 2.77 1.00 4.96
C TRP A 37 2.48 -0.04 6.02
N ALA A 38 3.15 -1.19 5.89
CA ALA A 38 3.00 -2.27 6.85
C ALA A 38 4.34 -2.97 7.04
N GLU A 39 4.55 -3.52 8.23
CA GLU A 39 5.79 -4.20 8.55
C GLU A 39 5.52 -5.47 9.35
N HIS A 40 6.31 -6.49 9.07
CA HIS A 40 6.26 -7.73 9.84
C HIS A 40 7.15 -7.56 11.06
N PHE A 41 6.59 -7.80 12.23
CA PHE A 41 7.32 -7.64 13.48
C PHE A 41 6.78 -8.63 14.51
N GLN A 42 7.65 -9.51 15.01
CA GLN A 42 7.31 -10.46 16.08
C GLN A 42 6.02 -11.25 15.78
N HIS A 43 5.98 -11.92 14.64
CA HIS A 43 4.87 -12.78 14.21
C HIS A 43 3.56 -12.05 13.92
N LYS A 44 3.61 -10.73 13.84
CA LYS A 44 2.45 -9.91 13.52
C LYS A 44 2.78 -9.00 12.35
N ILE A 45 1.74 -8.55 11.68
CA ILE A 45 1.85 -7.46 10.71
C ILE A 45 1.33 -6.21 11.40
N LEU A 46 2.16 -5.17 11.44
CA LEU A 46 1.74 -3.85 11.93
C LEU A 46 1.34 -3.02 10.72
N ILE A 47 0.07 -2.63 10.66
CA ILE A 47 -0.49 -1.85 9.55
C ILE A 47 -0.64 -0.42 10.01
N HIS A 48 0.07 0.49 9.34
CA HIS A 48 0.02 1.93 9.65
C HIS A 48 -0.92 2.61 8.67
N THR A 49 -1.92 3.33 9.19
CA THR A 49 -2.95 3.94 8.37
C THR A 49 -2.88 5.47 8.37
N GLU A 50 -3.53 6.06 7.38
CA GLU A 50 -3.54 7.51 7.19
C GLU A 50 -4.20 8.27 8.35
N SER A 51 -5.07 7.60 9.12
CA SER A 51 -5.71 8.21 10.27
C SER A 51 -4.80 8.26 11.50
N GLY A 52 -3.59 7.68 11.41
CA GLY A 52 -2.69 7.55 12.54
C GLY A 52 -2.92 6.31 13.38
N ARG A 53 -3.97 5.54 13.10
CA ARG A 53 -4.20 4.28 13.81
C ARG A 53 -3.30 3.18 13.27
N GLU A 54 -2.84 2.33 14.17
CA GLU A 54 -2.08 1.15 13.84
C GLU A 54 -2.90 -0.08 14.17
N PHE A 55 -2.81 -1.09 13.30
CA PHE A 55 -3.47 -2.37 13.54
C PHE A 55 -2.42 -3.47 13.54
N ALA A 56 -2.48 -4.35 14.54
CA ALA A 56 -1.60 -5.50 14.62
C ALA A 56 -2.42 -6.74 14.31
N VAL A 57 -2.04 -7.48 13.27
CA VAL A 57 -2.75 -8.71 12.90
C VAL A 57 -1.78 -9.88 12.87
N ARG A 58 -2.24 -11.05 13.33
CA ARG A 58 -1.46 -12.27 13.29
C ARG A 58 -1.60 -12.91 11.92
N MET A 59 -0.52 -12.85 11.14
CA MET A 59 -0.57 -13.32 9.77
C MET A 59 0.88 -13.35 9.29
N ASN A 60 1.23 -14.30 8.43
CA ASN A 60 2.55 -14.23 7.86
C ASN A 60 2.58 -13.23 6.72
N PHE A 61 3.77 -12.71 6.43
CA PHE A 61 3.92 -11.64 5.46
C PHE A 61 3.55 -12.06 4.04
N SER A 62 3.87 -13.30 3.67
CA SER A 62 3.54 -13.78 2.33
C SER A 62 2.03 -13.88 2.09
N GLU A 63 1.26 -14.21 3.11
CA GLU A 63 -0.20 -14.18 3.00
C GLU A 63 -0.72 -12.75 2.91
N PHE A 64 -0.12 -11.86 3.70
CA PHE A 64 -0.53 -10.47 3.75
C PHE A 64 -0.36 -9.80 2.39
N ILE A 65 0.80 -9.95 1.74
CA ILE A 65 1.06 -9.27 0.48
C ILE A 65 0.19 -9.79 -0.67
N ARG A 66 -0.33 -11.00 -0.57
CA ARG A 66 -1.27 -11.52 -1.59
C ARG A 66 -2.55 -10.71 -1.67
N LEU A 67 -2.93 -10.06 -0.58
CA LEU A 67 -4.13 -9.21 -0.57
C LEU A 67 -4.00 -8.02 -1.52
N PHE A 68 -2.79 -7.66 -1.87
CA PHE A 68 -2.49 -6.51 -2.72
C PHE A 68 -1.98 -6.90 -4.10
N ALA A 69 -2.09 -8.19 -4.46
CA ALA A 69 -1.61 -8.67 -5.75
C ALA A 69 -2.29 -7.93 -6.89
N GLY A 70 -1.51 -7.47 -7.86
CA GLY A 70 -2.03 -6.73 -9.01
C GLY A 70 -2.29 -5.25 -8.77
N ASP A 71 -2.14 -4.78 -7.55
CA ASP A 71 -2.33 -3.37 -7.23
C ASP A 71 -0.98 -2.65 -7.29
N ILE A 72 -0.80 -1.81 -8.32
CA ILE A 72 0.49 -1.15 -8.57
C ILE A 72 0.86 -0.12 -7.51
N ARG A 73 -0.06 0.23 -6.61
CA ARG A 73 0.25 1.14 -5.51
C ARG A 73 1.16 0.50 -4.48
N PHE A 74 1.17 -0.84 -4.39
CA PHE A 74 1.87 -1.54 -3.32
C PHE A 74 3.17 -2.14 -3.80
N PHE A 75 4.23 -1.89 -3.04
CA PHE A 75 5.57 -2.38 -3.35
C PHE A 75 6.19 -3.04 -2.12
N VAL A 76 6.73 -4.24 -2.31
CA VAL A 76 7.44 -4.97 -1.25
C VAL A 76 8.87 -4.44 -1.19
N CYS A 77 9.21 -3.76 -0.09
CA CYS A 77 10.50 -3.09 0.08
C CYS A 77 11.63 -4.03 0.50
N GLY A 78 11.32 -5.30 0.72
CA GLY A 78 12.26 -6.29 1.22
C GLY A 78 11.69 -6.94 2.47
N ARG A 79 12.54 -7.37 3.38
CA ARG A 79 12.20 -8.17 4.54
C ARG A 79 10.98 -7.70 5.33
N GLY A 80 9.80 -8.21 4.95
CA GLY A 80 8.59 -7.96 5.70
C GLY A 80 8.12 -6.52 5.72
N VAL A 81 8.39 -5.74 4.67
CA VAL A 81 7.97 -4.34 4.58
C VAL A 81 7.22 -4.12 3.27
N LEU A 82 6.03 -3.54 3.39
CA LEU A 82 5.17 -3.18 2.26
C LEU A 82 4.86 -1.69 2.34
N VAL A 83 5.00 -0.98 1.22
CA VAL A 83 4.68 0.45 1.16
C VAL A 83 3.57 0.70 0.15
N ASN A 84 2.71 1.67 0.46
CA ASN A 84 1.72 2.17 -0.47
C ASN A 84 2.32 3.39 -1.18
N LEU A 85 2.65 3.24 -2.45
CA LEU A 85 3.29 4.28 -3.24
C LEU A 85 2.42 5.54 -3.39
N SER A 86 1.10 5.39 -3.25
CA SER A 86 0.20 6.55 -3.37
C SER A 86 0.37 7.54 -2.21
N HIS A 87 0.99 7.11 -1.12
CA HIS A 87 1.29 7.99 0.01
C HIS A 87 2.76 8.40 0.06
N ALA A 88 3.56 7.98 -0.92
CA ALA A 88 4.98 8.34 -0.98
C ALA A 88 5.16 9.66 -1.71
N ASP A 89 5.93 10.57 -1.10
CA ASP A 89 6.30 11.84 -1.72
C ASP A 89 7.53 11.67 -2.62
N ASP A 90 8.51 10.89 -2.17
CA ASP A 90 9.70 10.61 -2.97
C ASP A 90 10.39 9.32 -2.52
N PHE A 91 11.37 8.91 -3.32
CA PHE A 91 12.30 7.84 -3.00
C PHE A 91 13.71 8.39 -3.16
N ASP A 92 14.50 8.38 -2.08
CA ASP A 92 15.84 8.98 -2.08
C ASP A 92 16.96 8.00 -2.45
N GLY A 93 16.62 6.79 -2.84
CA GLY A 93 17.59 5.74 -3.14
C GLY A 93 17.78 4.74 -2.00
N THR A 94 17.33 5.07 -0.81
CA THR A 94 17.36 4.17 0.36
C THR A 94 15.99 4.01 0.99
N ASP A 95 15.22 5.10 1.09
CA ASP A 95 13.93 5.10 1.76
C ASP A 95 12.86 5.74 0.90
N PHE A 96 11.62 5.27 1.03
CA PHE A 96 10.45 6.05 0.61
C PHE A 96 10.09 7.01 1.73
N ARG A 97 9.96 8.28 1.40
CA ARG A 97 9.45 9.26 2.35
C ARG A 97 7.96 9.43 2.12
N LEU A 98 7.17 9.18 3.15
CA LEU A 98 5.73 9.28 3.07
C LEU A 98 5.27 10.69 3.41
N SER A 99 4.02 10.99 3.03
CA SER A 99 3.43 12.32 3.23
C SER A 99 3.35 12.74 4.69
N ASP A 100 3.32 11.78 5.63
CA ASP A 100 3.33 12.07 7.07
C ASP A 100 4.74 12.22 7.65
N GLY A 101 5.77 12.14 6.81
CA GLY A 101 7.16 12.25 7.23
C GLY A 101 7.84 10.93 7.55
N THR A 102 7.10 9.83 7.56
CA THR A 102 7.67 8.51 7.82
C THR A 102 8.63 8.12 6.72
N LYS A 103 9.76 7.50 7.08
CA LYS A 103 10.71 6.93 6.13
C LYS A 103 10.60 5.42 6.16
N VAL A 104 10.28 4.83 5.01
CA VAL A 104 10.14 3.38 4.89
C VAL A 104 11.36 2.84 4.16
N PRO A 105 12.19 2.02 4.84
CA PRO A 105 13.45 1.56 4.24
C PRO A 105 13.23 0.52 3.16
N VAL A 106 14.08 0.57 2.16
CA VAL A 106 14.09 -0.40 1.05
C VAL A 106 15.39 -1.19 1.12
N SER A 107 15.30 -2.52 0.98
CA SER A 107 16.49 -3.35 0.93
C SER A 107 17.41 -2.87 -0.20
N ARG A 108 18.71 -2.83 0.09
CA ARG A 108 19.70 -2.28 -0.85
C ARG A 108 19.59 -2.92 -2.23
N SER A 109 19.41 -4.24 -2.28
CA SER A 109 19.31 -4.96 -3.54
C SER A 109 18.06 -4.62 -4.35
N LEU A 110 17.06 -4.00 -3.73
CA LEU A 110 15.79 -3.65 -4.36
C LEU A 110 15.70 -2.17 -4.74
N ALA A 111 16.74 -1.37 -4.49
CA ALA A 111 16.68 0.07 -4.71
C ALA A 111 16.32 0.42 -6.17
N GLY A 112 16.94 -0.26 -7.12
CA GLY A 112 16.65 -0.03 -8.55
C GLY A 112 15.21 -0.40 -8.92
N VAL A 113 14.75 -1.54 -8.40
CA VAL A 113 13.36 -1.98 -8.64
C VAL A 113 12.37 -1.03 -7.98
N ALA A 114 12.71 -0.53 -6.77
CA ALA A 114 11.86 0.42 -6.06
C ALA A 114 11.69 1.71 -6.85
N ARG A 115 12.78 2.23 -7.39
CA ARG A 115 12.74 3.45 -8.20
C ARG A 115 11.89 3.25 -9.45
N ALA A 116 12.04 2.10 -10.11
CA ALA A 116 11.25 1.78 -11.30
C ALA A 116 9.77 1.62 -10.96
N ALA A 117 9.45 0.97 -9.84
CA ALA A 117 8.07 0.78 -9.41
C ALA A 117 7.39 2.11 -9.11
N PHE A 118 8.10 3.02 -8.46
CA PHE A 118 7.56 4.34 -8.13
C PHE A 118 7.34 5.16 -9.41
N ALA A 119 8.29 5.13 -10.34
CA ALA A 119 8.15 5.81 -11.63
C ALA A 119 6.95 5.27 -12.41
N GLU A 120 6.78 3.95 -12.43
CA GLU A 120 5.64 3.30 -13.10
C GLU A 120 4.32 3.72 -12.46
N TYR A 121 4.27 3.75 -11.13
CA TYR A 121 3.08 4.19 -10.43
C TYR A 121 2.73 5.63 -10.79
N LEU A 122 3.71 6.54 -10.76
CA LEU A 122 3.50 7.94 -11.08
C LEU A 122 3.06 8.13 -12.53
N PHE A 123 3.65 7.37 -13.45
CA PHE A 123 3.29 7.41 -14.86
C PHE A 123 1.83 6.99 -15.07
N ARG A 124 1.41 5.89 -14.47
CA ARG A 124 0.04 5.39 -14.62
C ARG A 124 -0.99 6.29 -13.95
N LYS A 125 -0.62 6.88 -12.82
CA LYS A 125 -1.49 7.81 -12.11
C LYS A 125 -1.83 9.02 -12.97
N GLU A 126 -0.88 9.50 -13.77
CA GLU A 126 -1.02 10.70 -14.60
C GLU A 126 -1.42 10.39 -16.03
N ALA A 127 -1.41 9.13 -16.43
CA ALA A 127 -1.72 8.75 -17.80
C ALA A 127 -3.17 9.09 -18.14
N PRO A 128 -3.44 9.62 -19.32
CA PRO A 128 -4.81 9.82 -19.76
C PRO A 128 -5.48 8.47 -19.98
N ARG A 129 -6.75 8.44 -19.75
CA ARG A 129 -7.53 7.22 -19.90
C ARG A 129 -7.98 7.01 -21.32
#